data_70a48d2563fa2c4f0c42ddd9c3aed235
#
_entry.id   70a48d2563fa2c4f0c42ddd9c3aed235
#
_cell.length_a   1.000
_cell.length_b   1.000
_cell.length_c   1.000
_cell.angle_alpha   90.00
_cell.angle_beta   90.00
_cell.angle_gamma   90.00
#
_symmetry.space_group_name_H-M   'P 1'
#
loop_
_entity.id
_entity.type
_entity.pdbx_description
1 polymer ?
#
loop_
_entity_poly.entity_id
_entity_poly.type
_entity_poly.pdbx_seq_one_letter_code
_entity_poly.pdbx_strand_id
1 'polypeptide(L)'
;MAAADTVPAEKTSGEASASDDHASRWSYTLGAKVQSRDVADASTDLSMRPVLGLRYGRWRFGHPTGTEWLRFSGYRKESNLAYQLRDDERLKVGLSLRVQNLKDNSSFDGFSSGQNTVRGRVSVSYWLDSRWSLGSDLTQDLMNRGDGTTLSVGASYGLPLNDRSAISWSAGLNWATADHWATQWRLAPVPEGDWRAGLGSLGFGMSYRYALTPQWAWFGTLGTSRPLGQVRVISPNPLIWSGQVGVLYFSR
;
A
#
# COMPACT_ATOMS: atom_id res chain seq x y z
N MET A 1 -74.54 -24.84 0.86
CA MET A 1 -74.53 -23.36 1.01
C MET A 1 -73.53 -23.02 2.08
N ALA A 2 -72.35 -22.61 1.69
CA ALA A 2 -71.36 -22.03 2.57
C ALA A 2 -70.68 -20.90 1.78
N ALA A 3 -70.81 -19.70 2.28
CA ALA A 3 -70.31 -18.48 1.69
C ALA A 3 -68.78 -18.43 1.82
N ALA A 4 -68.12 -18.06 0.73
CA ALA A 4 -66.72 -17.78 0.68
C ALA A 4 -66.50 -16.31 1.09
N ASP A 5 -65.83 -16.08 2.21
CA ASP A 5 -65.31 -14.80 2.63
C ASP A 5 -64.01 -14.48 1.86
N THR A 6 -64.10 -13.51 0.99
CA THR A 6 -62.95 -12.90 0.30
C THR A 6 -62.29 -11.87 1.20
N VAL A 7 -61.08 -12.16 1.67
CA VAL A 7 -60.20 -11.23 2.39
C VAL A 7 -59.54 -10.31 1.34
N PRO A 8 -59.62 -8.98 1.45
CA PRO A 8 -58.91 -8.07 0.55
C PRO A 8 -57.43 -8.04 0.84
N ALA A 9 -56.60 -8.22 -0.19
CA ALA A 9 -55.17 -8.08 -0.16
C ALA A 9 -54.79 -6.63 0.17
N GLU A 10 -54.22 -6.43 1.32
CA GLU A 10 -53.60 -5.18 1.77
C GLU A 10 -52.29 -4.98 0.99
N LYS A 11 -52.31 -4.02 0.10
CA LYS A 11 -51.11 -3.51 -0.57
C LYS A 11 -50.26 -2.77 0.43
N THR A 12 -49.32 -3.43 1.05
CA THR A 12 -48.19 -2.78 1.72
C THR A 12 -47.25 -2.21 0.63
N SER A 13 -47.46 -0.95 0.28
CA SER A 13 -46.51 -0.12 -0.40
C SER A 13 -45.35 0.13 0.57
N GLY A 14 -44.34 -0.74 0.50
CA GLY A 14 -43.05 -0.48 1.14
C GLY A 14 -42.39 0.71 0.44
N GLU A 15 -42.60 1.90 0.97
CA GLU A 15 -41.69 3.01 0.75
C GLU A 15 -40.32 2.59 1.24
N ALA A 16 -39.49 2.18 0.30
CA ALA A 16 -38.06 2.03 0.54
C ALA A 16 -37.54 3.40 0.97
N SER A 17 -37.30 3.52 2.25
CA SER A 17 -36.67 4.67 2.88
C SER A 17 -35.32 4.94 2.23
N ALA A 18 -35.28 5.91 1.34
CA ALA A 18 -34.07 6.46 0.74
C ALA A 18 -33.30 7.37 1.74
N SER A 19 -33.08 6.90 2.96
CA SER A 19 -32.53 7.75 4.04
C SER A 19 -31.21 7.30 4.64
N ASP A 20 -30.42 6.42 3.98
CA ASP A 20 -29.10 6.01 4.51
C ASP A 20 -27.90 6.36 3.60
N ASP A 21 -28.06 7.23 2.62
CA ASP A 21 -26.96 7.58 1.70
C ASP A 21 -26.09 8.76 2.18
N HIS A 22 -26.20 9.15 3.46
CA HIS A 22 -25.38 10.18 4.10
C HIS A 22 -24.37 9.63 5.10
N ALA A 23 -24.07 8.34 5.10
CA ALA A 23 -22.88 7.84 5.77
C ALA A 23 -21.70 8.66 5.24
N SER A 24 -21.09 9.41 6.12
CA SER A 24 -20.14 10.49 5.87
C SER A 24 -19.19 10.10 4.74
N ARG A 25 -19.25 10.82 3.61
CA ARG A 25 -18.34 10.64 2.46
C ARG A 25 -16.87 10.80 2.84
N TRP A 26 -16.62 11.27 4.05
CA TRP A 26 -15.31 11.56 4.61
C TRP A 26 -14.95 10.57 5.69
N SER A 27 -13.74 10.04 5.62
CA SER A 27 -13.10 9.37 6.75
C SER A 27 -11.63 9.74 6.81
N TYR A 28 -11.07 9.77 8.01
CA TYR A 28 -9.65 10.07 8.19
C TYR A 28 -8.97 9.08 9.13
N THR A 29 -7.67 8.99 8.95
CA THR A 29 -6.77 8.21 9.81
C THR A 29 -5.67 9.12 10.31
N LEU A 30 -5.44 9.10 11.61
CA LEU A 30 -4.35 9.80 12.26
C LEU A 30 -3.51 8.80 13.03
N GLY A 31 -2.21 9.02 13.11
CA GLY A 31 -1.36 8.15 13.91
C GLY A 31 0.09 8.52 13.88
N ALA A 32 0.87 7.66 14.50
CA ALA A 32 2.33 7.74 14.50
C ALA A 32 2.91 6.35 14.36
N LYS A 33 4.03 6.25 13.67
CA LYS A 33 4.81 5.02 13.56
C LYS A 33 6.28 5.29 13.77
N VAL A 34 6.94 4.32 14.36
CA VAL A 34 8.40 4.20 14.37
C VAL A 34 8.76 3.11 13.39
N GLN A 35 9.68 3.39 12.51
CA GLN A 35 10.16 2.43 11.52
C GLN A 35 11.68 2.34 11.55
N SER A 36 12.19 1.14 11.40
CA SER A 36 13.60 0.88 11.13
C SER A 36 13.74 0.35 9.71
N ARG A 37 14.80 0.73 9.06
CA ARG A 37 15.19 0.22 7.76
C ARG A 37 16.69 0.04 7.74
N ASP A 38 17.14 -1.13 7.37
CA ASP A 38 18.55 -1.33 7.04
C ASP A 38 18.83 -0.59 5.74
N VAL A 39 19.76 0.32 5.79
CA VAL A 39 20.24 1.03 4.62
C VAL A 39 21.33 0.20 3.96
N ALA A 40 21.55 0.39 2.66
CA ALA A 40 22.50 -0.39 1.87
C ALA A 40 23.95 -0.34 2.40
N ASP A 41 24.29 0.65 3.20
CA ASP A 41 25.60 0.86 3.84
C ASP A 41 25.75 0.21 5.24
N ALA A 42 24.87 -0.72 5.60
CA ALA A 42 24.84 -1.43 6.87
C ALA A 42 24.46 -0.57 8.09
N SER A 43 24.01 0.65 7.90
CA SER A 43 23.43 1.46 8.97
C SER A 43 21.94 1.18 9.14
N THR A 44 21.49 1.10 10.40
CA THR A 44 20.04 1.03 10.71
C THR A 44 19.53 2.44 10.94
N ASP A 45 18.66 2.92 10.06
CA ASP A 45 17.98 4.20 10.24
C ASP A 45 16.66 3.98 10.99
N LEU A 46 16.53 4.64 12.14
CA LEU A 46 15.31 4.63 12.95
C LEU A 46 14.62 5.98 12.80
N SER A 47 13.41 5.99 12.27
CA SER A 47 12.65 7.22 12.04
C SER A 47 11.25 7.15 12.63
N MET A 48 10.83 8.23 13.26
CA MET A 48 9.44 8.43 13.69
C MET A 48 8.71 9.24 12.61
N ARG A 49 7.54 8.76 12.20
CA ARG A 49 6.75 9.43 11.15
C ARG A 49 5.27 9.54 11.55
N PRO A 50 4.64 10.70 11.31
CA PRO A 50 3.20 10.80 11.42
C PRO A 50 2.53 9.96 10.34
N VAL A 51 1.36 9.46 10.65
CA VAL A 51 0.49 8.74 9.70
C VAL A 51 -0.77 9.57 9.54
N LEU A 52 -0.99 10.06 8.34
CA LEU A 52 -2.16 10.87 7.97
C LEU A 52 -2.83 10.21 6.77
N GLY A 53 -4.13 10.01 6.85
CA GLY A 53 -4.94 9.50 5.75
C GLY A 53 -6.27 10.23 5.71
N LEU A 54 -6.74 10.51 4.51
CA LEU A 54 -8.05 11.10 4.25
C LEU A 54 -8.70 10.34 3.09
N ARG A 55 -9.96 10.01 3.25
CA ARG A 55 -10.80 9.44 2.18
C ARG A 55 -12.00 10.33 1.95
N TYR A 56 -12.27 10.59 0.68
CA TYR A 56 -13.49 11.26 0.23
C TYR A 56 -14.06 10.51 -0.98
N GLY A 57 -15.12 9.74 -0.76
CA GLY A 57 -15.66 8.86 -1.80
C GLY A 57 -14.60 7.90 -2.35
N ARG A 58 -14.26 8.04 -3.63
CA ARG A 58 -13.23 7.25 -4.31
C ARG A 58 -11.81 7.82 -4.19
N TRP A 59 -11.66 9.05 -3.70
CA TRP A 59 -10.38 9.71 -3.50
C TRP A 59 -9.75 9.33 -2.17
N ARG A 60 -8.45 9.17 -2.15
CA ARG A 60 -7.64 8.85 -0.97
C ARG A 60 -6.37 9.69 -0.99
N PHE A 61 -6.04 10.23 0.16
CA PHE A 61 -4.85 11.04 0.40
C PHE A 61 -4.05 10.41 1.52
N GLY A 62 -2.76 10.23 1.34
CA GLY A 62 -1.88 9.66 2.35
C GLY A 62 -2.10 8.16 2.58
N HIS A 63 -2.16 7.75 3.83
CA HIS A 63 -2.32 6.35 4.23
C HIS A 63 -3.75 5.82 4.01
N PRO A 64 -3.90 4.49 3.82
CA PRO A 64 -5.21 3.86 3.77
C PRO A 64 -6.02 4.14 5.03
N THR A 65 -7.31 4.40 4.86
CA THR A 65 -8.25 4.72 5.94
C THR A 65 -9.24 3.58 6.17
N GLY A 66 -9.60 3.33 7.43
CA GLY A 66 -10.70 2.47 7.82
C GLY A 66 -10.47 0.96 7.60
N THR A 67 -11.52 0.25 7.18
CA THR A 67 -11.52 -1.21 7.05
C THR A 67 -10.52 -1.77 6.03
N GLU A 68 -10.07 -0.94 5.10
CA GLU A 68 -9.06 -1.33 4.10
C GLU A 68 -7.71 -1.59 4.73
N TRP A 69 -7.44 -0.91 5.82
CA TRP A 69 -6.25 -1.15 6.60
C TRP A 69 -6.33 -2.46 7.38
N LEU A 70 -7.52 -2.90 7.72
CA LEU A 70 -7.77 -4.21 8.35
C LEU A 70 -7.69 -5.36 7.33
N ARG A 71 -7.98 -5.10 6.06
CA ARG A 71 -7.73 -6.03 4.97
C ARG A 71 -6.32 -5.79 4.48
N PHE A 72 -5.41 -6.64 4.88
CA PHE A 72 -4.04 -6.55 4.44
C PHE A 72 -3.97 -6.58 2.91
N SER A 73 -3.47 -5.52 2.36
CA SER A 73 -2.86 -5.57 1.05
C SER A 73 -1.38 -5.42 1.32
N GLY A 74 -0.60 -6.49 1.10
CA GLY A 74 0.84 -6.55 1.32
C GLY A 74 1.57 -5.25 0.98
N TYR A 75 2.76 -5.27 0.77
CA TYR A 75 3.71 -4.21 0.48
C TYR A 75 3.16 -3.02 -0.37
N ARG A 76 2.29 -2.17 0.20
CA ARG A 76 1.86 -0.93 -0.45
C ARG A 76 2.76 0.22 -0.04
N LYS A 77 3.52 0.75 -0.99
CA LYS A 77 4.14 2.07 -0.87
C LYS A 77 3.03 3.11 -0.67
N GLU A 78 3.25 4.02 0.26
CA GLU A 78 2.36 5.16 0.51
C GLU A 78 2.11 5.93 -0.78
N SER A 79 0.86 6.28 -1.04
CA SER A 79 0.49 7.11 -2.19
C SER A 79 0.09 8.49 -1.68
N ASN A 80 0.61 9.55 -2.29
CA ASN A 80 0.22 10.90 -1.89
C ASN A 80 -1.22 11.22 -2.29
N LEU A 81 -1.64 10.76 -3.46
CA LEU A 81 -2.99 10.91 -3.98
C LEU A 81 -3.37 9.64 -4.74
N ALA A 82 -4.53 9.07 -4.43
CA ALA A 82 -5.04 7.91 -5.13
C ALA A 82 -6.53 8.05 -5.45
N TYR A 83 -6.92 7.48 -6.58
CA TYR A 83 -8.30 7.36 -7.03
C TYR A 83 -8.65 5.89 -7.25
N GLN A 84 -9.73 5.43 -6.64
CA GLN A 84 -10.20 4.06 -6.78
C GLN A 84 -11.11 3.95 -7.98
N LEU A 85 -10.62 3.32 -9.06
CA LEU A 85 -11.39 3.08 -10.28
C LEU A 85 -12.46 2.01 -10.04
N ARG A 86 -12.05 0.92 -9.37
CA ARG A 86 -12.93 -0.20 -9.06
C ARG A 86 -12.69 -0.65 -7.62
N ASP A 87 -13.75 -0.90 -6.87
CA ASP A 87 -13.72 -1.31 -5.47
C ASP A 87 -14.78 -2.37 -5.20
N ASP A 88 -14.64 -3.51 -5.90
CA ASP A 88 -15.51 -4.67 -5.70
C ASP A 88 -14.96 -5.55 -4.56
N GLU A 89 -15.75 -6.51 -4.12
CA GLU A 89 -15.34 -7.46 -3.08
C GLU A 89 -14.08 -8.25 -3.44
N ARG A 90 -13.95 -8.64 -4.72
CA ARG A 90 -12.83 -9.44 -5.21
C ARG A 90 -11.77 -8.66 -5.97
N LEU A 91 -12.13 -7.54 -6.59
CA LEU A 91 -11.21 -6.80 -7.46
C LEU A 91 -11.18 -5.33 -7.07
N LYS A 92 -10.01 -4.85 -6.76
CA LYS A 92 -9.74 -3.42 -6.58
C LYS A 92 -8.72 -2.94 -7.59
N VAL A 93 -9.05 -1.86 -8.27
CA VAL A 93 -8.16 -1.21 -9.23
C VAL A 93 -8.05 0.24 -8.84
N GLY A 94 -6.83 0.73 -8.69
CA GLY A 94 -6.57 2.10 -8.28
C GLY A 94 -5.52 2.76 -9.15
N LEU A 95 -5.66 4.08 -9.31
CA LEU A 95 -4.64 4.95 -9.85
C LEU A 95 -4.08 5.79 -8.73
N SER A 96 -2.79 6.05 -8.75
CA SER A 96 -2.21 6.98 -7.79
C SER A 96 -1.07 7.79 -8.38
N LEU A 97 -0.90 8.99 -7.83
CA LEU A 97 0.18 9.90 -8.15
C LEU A 97 1.04 10.12 -6.90
N ARG A 98 2.33 10.15 -7.10
CA ARG A 98 3.31 10.42 -6.05
C ARG A 98 4.39 11.35 -6.57
N VAL A 99 4.69 12.38 -5.81
CA VAL A 99 5.92 13.15 -6.01
C VAL A 99 7.06 12.40 -5.33
N GLN A 100 8.13 12.15 -6.05
CA GLN A 100 9.32 11.50 -5.55
C GLN A 100 10.54 12.37 -5.81
N ASN A 101 11.39 12.52 -4.78
CA ASN A 101 12.70 13.13 -4.95
C ASN A 101 13.68 12.06 -5.43
N LEU A 102 14.39 12.33 -6.52
CA LEU A 102 15.36 11.41 -7.12
C LEU A 102 16.74 11.45 -6.45
N LYS A 103 16.97 12.43 -5.55
CA LYS A 103 18.23 12.58 -4.81
C LYS A 103 18.27 11.89 -3.45
N ASP A 104 17.23 11.19 -3.07
CA ASP A 104 16.96 10.82 -1.67
C ASP A 104 17.84 9.68 -1.15
N ASN A 105 19.15 9.82 -1.27
CA ASN A 105 20.11 9.03 -0.49
C ASN A 105 20.98 9.86 0.46
N SER A 106 20.80 11.19 0.53
CA SER A 106 21.44 12.02 1.54
C SER A 106 20.43 12.90 2.26
N SER A 107 20.40 12.79 3.55
CA SER A 107 19.46 13.46 4.46
C SER A 107 19.57 14.99 4.49
N PHE A 108 20.41 15.62 3.69
CA PHE A 108 20.74 17.04 3.80
C PHE A 108 20.57 17.90 2.56
N ASP A 109 20.39 17.35 1.37
CA ASP A 109 20.24 18.14 0.14
C ASP A 109 18.79 18.37 -0.32
N GLY A 110 17.86 18.49 0.60
CA GLY A 110 16.41 18.55 0.37
C GLY A 110 15.86 19.72 -0.46
N PHE A 111 16.69 20.63 -0.98
CA PHE A 111 16.22 21.84 -1.66
C PHE A 111 16.79 22.10 -3.05
N SER A 112 17.53 21.19 -3.65
CA SER A 112 17.97 21.41 -5.01
C SER A 112 16.79 21.24 -5.99
N SER A 113 16.35 22.36 -6.56
CA SER A 113 15.34 22.42 -7.61
C SER A 113 15.76 21.56 -8.82
N GLY A 114 14.84 20.72 -9.30
CA GLY A 114 15.02 20.00 -10.56
C GLY A 114 15.14 18.48 -10.47
N GLN A 115 15.09 17.89 -9.30
CA GLN A 115 15.24 16.43 -9.14
C GLN A 115 14.00 15.72 -8.60
N ASN A 116 12.85 16.39 -8.57
CA ASN A 116 11.57 15.74 -8.26
C ASN A 116 10.96 15.21 -9.54
N THR A 117 10.41 14.01 -9.48
CA THR A 117 9.55 13.47 -10.52
C THR A 117 8.17 13.16 -9.98
N VAL A 118 7.20 13.08 -10.89
CA VAL A 118 5.84 12.60 -10.61
C VAL A 118 5.74 11.18 -11.11
N ARG A 119 5.45 10.24 -10.21
CA ARG A 119 5.20 8.85 -10.56
C ARG A 119 3.71 8.57 -10.61
N GLY A 120 3.26 8.05 -11.74
CA GLY A 120 1.95 7.44 -11.88
C GLY A 120 2.02 5.96 -11.50
N ARG A 121 1.00 5.46 -10.79
CA ARG A 121 0.90 4.05 -10.45
C ARG A 121 -0.49 3.54 -10.79
N VAL A 122 -0.54 2.38 -11.40
CA VAL A 122 -1.72 1.53 -11.51
C VAL A 122 -1.56 0.39 -10.52
N SER A 123 -2.52 0.20 -9.64
CA SER A 123 -2.55 -0.90 -8.68
C SER A 123 -3.74 -1.81 -8.92
N VAL A 124 -3.50 -3.10 -8.90
CA VAL A 124 -4.54 -4.13 -8.99
C VAL A 124 -4.40 -5.05 -7.79
N SER A 125 -5.51 -5.33 -7.12
CA SER A 125 -5.58 -6.32 -6.04
C SER A 125 -6.77 -7.24 -6.29
N TYR A 126 -6.52 -8.54 -6.24
CA TYR A 126 -7.52 -9.57 -6.47
C TYR A 126 -7.57 -10.52 -5.28
N TRP A 127 -8.75 -10.71 -4.70
CA TRP A 127 -8.98 -11.66 -3.60
C TRP A 127 -9.45 -12.99 -4.16
N LEU A 128 -8.64 -14.03 -3.97
CA LEU A 128 -9.00 -15.40 -4.30
C LEU A 128 -10.11 -15.89 -3.36
N ASP A 129 -9.96 -15.59 -2.09
CA ASP A 129 -10.91 -15.87 -1.01
C ASP A 129 -10.79 -14.81 0.11
N SER A 130 -11.39 -15.08 1.28
CA SER A 130 -11.33 -14.19 2.44
C SER A 130 -9.93 -14.05 3.06
N ARG A 131 -8.99 -14.92 2.71
CA ARG A 131 -7.63 -14.98 3.28
C ARG A 131 -6.55 -14.66 2.27
N TRP A 132 -6.68 -15.12 1.03
CA TRP A 132 -5.67 -14.98 0.01
C TRP A 132 -5.96 -13.80 -0.92
N SER A 133 -4.95 -13.00 -1.16
CA SER A 133 -4.99 -11.95 -2.17
C SER A 133 -3.72 -11.91 -3.01
N LEU A 134 -3.89 -11.54 -4.28
CA LEU A 134 -2.82 -11.24 -5.23
C LEU A 134 -2.80 -9.74 -5.48
N GLY A 135 -1.62 -9.18 -5.65
CA GLY A 135 -1.43 -7.77 -5.92
C GLY A 135 -0.40 -7.53 -7.02
N SER A 136 -0.64 -6.50 -7.80
CA SER A 136 0.31 -6.00 -8.79
C SER A 136 0.29 -4.48 -8.80
N ASP A 137 1.47 -3.86 -8.89
CA ASP A 137 1.65 -2.42 -9.02
C ASP A 137 2.57 -2.14 -10.19
N LEU A 138 2.09 -1.41 -11.18
CA LEU A 138 2.90 -0.84 -12.26
C LEU A 138 3.09 0.64 -11.98
N THR A 139 4.33 1.10 -11.91
CA THR A 139 4.64 2.51 -11.67
C THR A 139 5.53 3.05 -12.78
N GLN A 140 5.20 4.23 -13.27
CA GLN A 140 5.88 4.91 -14.36
C GLN A 140 6.30 6.32 -13.93
N ASP A 141 7.49 6.74 -14.33
CA ASP A 141 7.93 8.13 -14.29
C ASP A 141 7.19 8.93 -15.37
N LEU A 142 6.27 9.81 -14.95
CA LEU A 142 5.45 10.61 -15.88
C LEU A 142 6.19 11.85 -16.41
N MET A 143 7.25 12.27 -15.75
CA MET A 143 8.03 13.44 -16.17
C MET A 143 9.27 13.06 -16.97
N ASN A 144 9.48 11.78 -17.21
CA ASN A 144 10.63 11.23 -17.95
C ASN A 144 11.99 11.75 -17.43
N ARG A 145 12.14 11.77 -16.11
CA ARG A 145 13.37 12.26 -15.45
C ARG A 145 14.35 11.15 -15.08
N GLY A 146 14.22 9.99 -15.75
CA GLY A 146 15.15 8.87 -15.61
C GLY A 146 14.81 7.90 -14.48
N ASP A 147 13.64 8.00 -13.82
CA ASP A 147 13.22 7.02 -12.79
C ASP A 147 12.49 5.81 -13.40
N GLY A 148 12.36 5.75 -14.71
CA GLY A 148 11.91 4.58 -15.47
C GLY A 148 10.59 3.97 -15.00
N THR A 149 10.45 2.66 -15.26
CA THR A 149 9.25 1.87 -14.93
C THR A 149 9.58 0.82 -13.88
N THR A 150 8.66 0.60 -12.93
CA THR A 150 8.75 -0.52 -11.97
C THR A 150 7.48 -1.35 -11.99
N LEU A 151 7.63 -2.66 -11.87
CA LEU A 151 6.55 -3.62 -11.70
C LEU A 151 6.79 -4.40 -10.41
N SER A 152 5.78 -4.45 -9.55
CA SER A 152 5.78 -5.30 -8.37
C SER A 152 4.61 -6.26 -8.44
N VAL A 153 4.85 -7.51 -8.10
CA VAL A 153 3.80 -8.53 -7.98
C VAL A 153 3.96 -9.25 -6.65
N GLY A 154 2.86 -9.65 -6.05
CA GLY A 154 2.93 -10.35 -4.78
C GLY A 154 1.64 -11.05 -4.40
N ALA A 155 1.77 -11.90 -3.38
CA ALA A 155 0.66 -12.60 -2.76
C ALA A 155 0.65 -12.30 -1.25
N SER A 156 -0.53 -12.32 -0.67
CA SER A 156 -0.70 -12.15 0.78
C SER A 156 -1.71 -13.13 1.32
N TYR A 157 -1.44 -13.59 2.54
CA TYR A 157 -2.32 -14.46 3.30
C TYR A 157 -2.65 -13.81 4.64
N GLY A 158 -3.93 -13.61 4.92
CA GLY A 158 -4.43 -13.00 6.16
C GLY A 158 -5.15 -14.02 7.02
N LEU A 159 -4.81 -14.07 8.31
CA LEU A 159 -5.43 -14.93 9.29
C LEU A 159 -6.01 -14.08 10.43
N PRO A 160 -7.34 -13.97 10.55
CA PRO A 160 -7.95 -13.43 11.76
C PRO A 160 -7.70 -14.40 12.91
N LEU A 161 -7.13 -13.89 14.01
CA LEU A 161 -6.91 -14.69 15.22
C LEU A 161 -8.12 -14.62 16.14
N ASN A 162 -8.75 -13.47 16.19
CA ASN A 162 -10.01 -13.20 16.89
C ASN A 162 -10.65 -11.91 16.33
N ASP A 163 -11.76 -11.44 16.93
CA ASP A 163 -12.48 -10.24 16.48
C ASP A 163 -11.65 -8.94 16.53
N ARG A 164 -10.56 -8.92 17.29
CA ARG A 164 -9.71 -7.74 17.48
C ARG A 164 -8.33 -7.86 16.88
N SER A 165 -7.88 -9.05 16.52
CA SER A 165 -6.51 -9.25 16.07
C SER A 165 -6.42 -10.10 14.81
N ALA A 166 -5.46 -9.75 13.98
CA ALA A 166 -5.13 -10.48 12.76
C ALA A 166 -3.62 -10.47 12.51
N ILE A 167 -3.13 -11.55 11.96
CA ILE A 167 -1.79 -11.68 11.44
C ILE A 167 -1.86 -11.85 9.92
N SER A 168 -0.86 -11.36 9.20
CA SER A 168 -0.79 -11.60 7.77
C SER A 168 0.66 -11.76 7.32
N TRP A 169 0.83 -12.54 6.28
CA TRP A 169 2.10 -12.76 5.60
C TRP A 169 1.98 -12.30 4.16
N SER A 170 3.10 -11.86 3.61
CA SER A 170 3.18 -11.46 2.22
C SER A 170 4.51 -11.88 1.61
N ALA A 171 4.48 -12.19 0.33
CA ALA A 171 5.67 -12.39 -0.47
C ALA A 171 5.51 -11.64 -1.79
N GLY A 172 6.60 -11.12 -2.34
CA GLY A 172 6.53 -10.36 -3.58
C GLY A 172 7.87 -10.20 -4.26
N LEU A 173 7.79 -9.96 -5.56
CA LEU A 173 8.90 -9.69 -6.45
C LEU A 173 8.76 -8.29 -7.00
N ASN A 174 9.89 -7.62 -7.20
CA ASN A 174 9.92 -6.40 -7.97
C ASN A 174 10.84 -6.53 -9.19
N TRP A 175 10.46 -5.84 -10.24
CA TRP A 175 11.21 -5.70 -11.48
C TRP A 175 11.24 -4.21 -11.85
N ALA A 176 12.32 -3.79 -12.51
CA ALA A 176 12.38 -2.43 -13.02
C ALA A 176 13.24 -2.33 -14.29
N THR A 177 13.07 -1.20 -14.98
CA THR A 177 13.88 -0.83 -16.15
C THR A 177 15.30 -0.44 -15.74
N ALA A 178 16.20 -0.40 -16.71
CA ALA A 178 17.58 0.05 -16.53
C ALA A 178 17.66 1.46 -15.95
N ASP A 179 16.83 2.39 -16.44
CA ASP A 179 16.78 3.78 -15.97
C ASP A 179 16.46 3.87 -14.48
N HIS A 180 15.51 3.04 -14.02
CA HIS A 180 15.17 2.99 -12.60
C HIS A 180 16.35 2.57 -11.75
N TRP A 181 17.06 1.53 -12.16
CA TRP A 181 18.24 1.06 -11.43
C TRP A 181 19.37 2.07 -11.45
N ALA A 182 19.64 2.68 -12.58
CA ALA A 182 20.64 3.74 -12.72
C ALA A 182 20.35 4.92 -11.79
N THR A 183 19.09 5.31 -11.66
CA THR A 183 18.68 6.42 -10.79
C THR A 183 18.73 6.04 -9.31
N GLN A 184 18.26 4.85 -8.94
CA GLN A 184 18.25 4.39 -7.55
C GLN A 184 19.66 4.13 -6.99
N TRP A 185 20.59 3.71 -7.85
CA TRP A 185 21.95 3.32 -7.48
C TRP A 185 23.03 4.21 -8.10
N ARG A 186 22.67 5.48 -8.35
CA ARG A 186 23.57 6.47 -8.98
C ARG A 186 24.95 6.59 -8.34
N LEU A 187 25.06 6.27 -7.05
CA LEU A 187 26.31 6.33 -6.29
C LEU A 187 27.02 4.97 -6.22
N ALA A 188 26.44 3.91 -6.79
CA ALA A 188 27.09 2.62 -6.81
C ALA A 188 28.26 2.60 -7.82
N PRO A 189 29.31 1.83 -7.57
CA PRO A 189 30.48 1.73 -8.45
C PRO A 189 30.18 0.87 -9.69
N VAL A 190 29.08 1.13 -10.36
CA VAL A 190 28.68 0.50 -11.62
C VAL A 190 28.91 1.52 -12.74
N PRO A 191 29.66 1.16 -13.79
CA PRO A 191 29.86 2.05 -14.93
C PRO A 191 28.53 2.52 -15.51
N GLU A 192 28.46 3.82 -15.90
CA GLU A 192 27.29 4.34 -16.61
C GLU A 192 27.10 3.54 -17.91
N GLY A 193 25.88 3.04 -18.11
CA GLY A 193 25.51 2.28 -19.31
C GLY A 193 25.42 0.75 -19.12
N ASP A 194 25.91 0.19 -18.01
CA ASP A 194 25.84 -1.24 -17.77
C ASP A 194 24.55 -1.72 -17.09
N TRP A 195 23.65 -0.79 -16.76
CA TRP A 195 22.36 -1.13 -16.16
C TRP A 195 21.43 -1.80 -17.18
N ARG A 196 20.79 -2.88 -16.73
CA ARG A 196 19.80 -3.62 -17.52
C ARG A 196 18.48 -3.75 -16.77
N ALA A 197 17.39 -3.81 -17.52
CA ALA A 197 16.11 -4.16 -16.94
C ALA A 197 16.14 -5.55 -16.33
N GLY A 198 15.52 -5.72 -15.17
CA GLY A 198 15.52 -7.04 -14.50
C GLY A 198 14.90 -7.02 -13.11
N LEU A 199 14.95 -8.19 -12.48
CA LEU A 199 14.47 -8.38 -11.10
C LEU A 199 15.38 -7.63 -10.12
N GLY A 200 14.76 -6.94 -9.16
CA GLY A 200 15.48 -6.20 -8.14
C GLY A 200 15.50 -6.88 -6.78
N SER A 201 14.38 -7.42 -6.33
CA SER A 201 14.33 -8.12 -5.03
C SER A 201 13.18 -9.09 -4.92
N LEU A 202 13.37 -10.09 -4.06
CA LEU A 202 12.34 -10.95 -3.49
C LEU A 202 12.12 -10.51 -2.04
N GLY A 203 10.89 -10.11 -1.71
CA GLY A 203 10.51 -9.69 -0.37
C GLY A 203 9.59 -10.69 0.32
N PHE A 204 9.73 -10.76 1.64
CA PHE A 204 8.80 -11.45 2.52
C PHE A 204 8.45 -10.52 3.69
N GLY A 205 7.18 -10.51 4.10
CA GLY A 205 6.71 -9.67 5.19
C GLY A 205 5.70 -10.38 6.08
N MET A 206 5.70 -9.99 7.35
CA MET A 206 4.69 -10.37 8.33
C MET A 206 4.14 -9.11 8.98
N SER A 207 2.86 -9.06 9.21
CA SER A 207 2.25 -7.98 9.98
C SER A 207 1.27 -8.53 11.01
N TYR A 208 1.22 -7.87 12.16
CA TYR A 208 0.24 -8.11 13.22
C TYR A 208 -0.53 -6.83 13.50
N ARG A 209 -1.81 -6.94 13.76
CA ARG A 209 -2.70 -5.83 14.08
C ARG A 209 -3.60 -6.19 15.24
N TYR A 210 -3.85 -5.20 16.09
CA TYR A 210 -4.74 -5.33 17.23
C TYR A 210 -5.63 -4.10 17.37
N ALA A 211 -6.95 -4.28 17.35
CA ALA A 211 -7.93 -3.23 17.63
C ALA A 211 -8.07 -3.03 19.14
N LEU A 212 -7.54 -1.92 19.64
CA LEU A 212 -7.67 -1.52 21.04
C LEU A 212 -9.13 -1.13 21.34
N THR A 213 -9.71 -0.35 20.44
CA THR A 213 -11.12 0.05 20.42
C THR A 213 -11.63 0.03 18.97
N PRO A 214 -12.90 0.29 18.69
CA PRO A 214 -13.38 0.44 17.32
C PRO A 214 -12.67 1.55 16.51
N GLN A 215 -12.09 2.56 17.18
CA GLN A 215 -11.39 3.66 16.55
C GLN A 215 -9.87 3.55 16.62
N TRP A 216 -9.32 2.83 17.60
CA TRP A 216 -7.88 2.76 17.82
C TRP A 216 -7.33 1.38 17.52
N ALA A 217 -6.26 1.33 16.77
CA ALA A 217 -5.52 0.10 16.52
C ALA A 217 -4.01 0.34 16.65
N TRP A 218 -3.29 -0.67 17.12
CA TRP A 218 -1.86 -0.72 16.98
C TRP A 218 -1.46 -1.80 15.96
N PHE A 219 -0.28 -1.65 15.40
CA PHE A 219 0.26 -2.58 14.43
C PHE A 219 1.77 -2.73 14.55
N GLY A 220 2.25 -3.88 14.15
CA GLY A 220 3.65 -4.15 13.95
C GLY A 220 3.85 -4.86 12.62
N THR A 221 4.91 -4.53 11.89
CA THR A 221 5.31 -5.26 10.69
C THR A 221 6.79 -5.57 10.74
N LEU A 222 7.14 -6.71 10.22
CA LEU A 222 8.52 -7.14 10.02
C LEU A 222 8.65 -7.62 8.58
N GLY A 223 9.69 -7.18 7.91
CA GLY A 223 9.94 -7.53 6.53
C GLY A 223 11.41 -7.87 6.30
N THR A 224 11.63 -8.70 5.32
CA THR A 224 12.96 -8.97 4.79
C THR A 224 12.91 -8.98 3.28
N SER A 225 13.99 -8.55 2.65
CA SER A 225 14.12 -8.62 1.20
C SER A 225 15.51 -9.07 0.80
N ARG A 226 15.56 -9.94 -0.20
CA ARG A 226 16.79 -10.43 -0.81
C ARG A 226 16.98 -9.72 -2.15
N PRO A 227 18.07 -8.98 -2.34
CA PRO A 227 18.43 -8.43 -3.63
C PRO A 227 18.64 -9.52 -4.68
N LEU A 228 18.19 -9.27 -5.91
CA LEU A 228 18.29 -10.16 -7.06
C LEU A 228 18.96 -9.44 -8.23
N GLY A 229 19.35 -10.21 -9.24
CA GLY A 229 19.93 -9.67 -10.48
C GLY A 229 21.12 -8.75 -10.23
N GLN A 230 21.14 -7.61 -10.89
CA GLN A 230 22.22 -6.60 -10.76
C GLN A 230 22.23 -5.95 -9.38
N VAL A 231 21.08 -5.80 -8.73
CA VAL A 231 20.99 -5.22 -7.38
C VAL A 231 21.76 -6.06 -6.36
N ARG A 232 21.82 -7.38 -6.55
CA ARG A 232 22.59 -8.29 -5.68
C ARG A 232 24.09 -8.01 -5.72
N VAL A 233 24.61 -7.62 -6.88
CA VAL A 233 26.06 -7.39 -7.07
C VAL A 233 26.52 -6.13 -6.32
N ILE A 234 25.65 -5.13 -6.26
CA ILE A 234 25.95 -3.83 -5.65
C ILE A 234 25.48 -3.70 -4.20
N SER A 235 24.60 -4.57 -3.76
CA SER A 235 24.13 -4.58 -2.37
C SER A 235 25.12 -5.29 -1.47
N PRO A 236 25.71 -4.63 -0.47
CA PRO A 236 26.63 -5.26 0.47
C PRO A 236 25.91 -6.30 1.34
N ASN A 237 24.61 -6.15 1.54
CA ASN A 237 23.81 -7.02 2.38
C ASN A 237 23.04 -8.04 1.55
N PRO A 238 23.23 -9.35 1.78
CA PRO A 238 22.47 -10.40 1.10
C PRO A 238 21.00 -10.42 1.51
N LEU A 239 20.67 -9.82 2.65
CA LEU A 239 19.34 -9.75 3.21
C LEU A 239 19.15 -8.41 3.90
N ILE A 240 18.10 -7.70 3.52
CA ILE A 240 17.74 -6.39 4.07
C ILE A 240 16.52 -6.57 4.97
N TRP A 241 16.61 -6.10 6.22
CA TRP A 241 15.53 -6.15 7.17
C TRP A 241 14.82 -4.81 7.27
N SER A 242 13.54 -4.85 7.58
CA SER A 242 12.75 -3.66 7.88
C SER A 242 11.70 -3.98 8.93
N GLY A 243 11.45 -3.04 9.81
CA GLY A 243 10.43 -3.17 10.85
C GLY A 243 9.70 -1.86 11.07
N GLN A 244 8.45 -1.94 11.48
CA GLN A 244 7.71 -0.77 11.94
C GLN A 244 6.68 -1.16 12.98
N VAL A 245 6.43 -0.25 13.89
CA VAL A 245 5.37 -0.33 14.89
C VAL A 245 4.67 1.02 14.97
N GLY A 246 3.37 1.01 15.19
CA GLY A 246 2.63 2.26 15.26
C GLY A 246 1.24 2.11 15.84
N VAL A 247 0.61 3.26 16.05
CA VAL A 247 -0.76 3.39 16.54
C VAL A 247 -1.55 4.27 15.58
N LEU A 248 -2.78 3.87 15.29
CA LEU A 248 -3.67 4.55 14.36
C LEU A 248 -5.02 4.82 15.03
N TYR A 249 -5.55 5.98 14.74
CA TYR A 249 -6.92 6.39 15.02
C TYR A 249 -7.70 6.47 13.71
N PHE A 250 -8.89 5.92 13.66
CA PHE A 250 -9.81 5.95 12.52
C PHE A 250 -11.06 6.75 12.90
N SER A 251 -11.42 7.75 12.09
CA SER A 251 -12.74 8.35 12.17
C SER A 251 -13.79 7.37 11.66
N ARG A 252 -14.94 7.39 12.27
CA ARG A 252 -16.16 6.71 11.79
C ARG A 252 -16.89 7.58 10.80
#